data_4496ae87d5182653a60c66209467d678
#
_entry.id   4496ae87d5182653a60c66209467d678
#
_cell.length_a   1.000
_cell.length_b   1.000
_cell.length_c   1.000
_cell.angle_alpha   90.00
_cell.angle_beta   90.00
_cell.angle_gamma   90.00
#
_symmetry.space_group_name_H-M   'P 1'
#
loop_
_entity.id
_entity.type
_entity.pdbx_description
1 polymer ?
#
loop_
_entity_poly.entity_id
_entity_poly.type
_entity_poly.pdbx_seq_one_letter_code
_entity_poly.pdbx_strand_id
1 'polypeptide(L)'
;PEQDHKAQETLRQAAHEAGFKEVDFELEPIAAALYYEQSVSQPQNVVIFDFGGGTLDIAVMRLGDDKNRKVYASGGVDIAGSDFDRAIIEKRMLSHFGFGKVKHHPEIMQMIDAVPDWMALPEMGTPINKNILDKAIQAKVAPVRLKALEHLIYNDLAFTFYNRVEAGKIALSNEGATIISLEDKDIALWELYTRSQFESDIQHYLVDVEKVLLDTIEKSGLDIEQIDAVVKTGGSSNIPLFTGMLAKIFGEDK
;
A
#
# COMPACT_ATOMS: atom_id res chain seq x y z
N PRO A 1 -9.20 7.55 19.57
CA PRO A 1 -8.63 8.23 20.75
C PRO A 1 -7.80 7.30 21.67
N GLU A 2 -8.32 6.13 22.08
CA GLU A 2 -7.63 5.23 23.01
C GLU A 2 -6.50 4.43 22.33
N GLN A 3 -6.69 4.02 21.08
CA GLN A 3 -5.68 3.37 20.25
C GLN A 3 -4.56 4.33 19.87
N ASP A 4 -4.86 5.57 19.55
CA ASP A 4 -3.89 6.61 19.22
C ASP A 4 -2.97 6.92 20.41
N HIS A 5 -3.52 6.98 21.61
CA HIS A 5 -2.75 7.18 22.83
C HIS A 5 -1.76 6.03 23.11
N LYS A 6 -2.21 4.78 22.87
CA LYS A 6 -1.37 3.60 23.05
C LYS A 6 -0.24 3.54 21.98
N ALA A 7 -0.53 3.89 20.74
CA ALA A 7 0.46 3.96 19.67
C ALA A 7 1.54 5.00 19.97
N GLN A 8 1.15 6.21 20.36
CA GLN A 8 2.08 7.29 20.75
C GLN A 8 2.94 6.87 21.96
N GLU A 9 2.37 6.23 22.97
CA GLU A 9 3.13 5.79 24.15
C GLU A 9 4.15 4.71 23.77
N THR A 10 3.78 3.76 22.91
CA THR A 10 4.70 2.73 22.40
C THR A 10 5.86 3.34 21.63
N LEU A 11 5.58 4.30 20.74
CA LEU A 11 6.62 5.00 19.99
C LEU A 11 7.52 5.84 20.90
N ARG A 12 6.96 6.54 21.89
CA ARG A 12 7.71 7.30 22.89
C ARG A 12 8.66 6.42 23.68
N GLN A 13 8.16 5.27 24.13
CA GLN A 13 8.99 4.30 24.85
C GLN A 13 10.14 3.78 23.97
N ALA A 14 9.86 3.38 22.74
CA ALA A 14 10.86 2.93 21.80
C ALA A 14 11.95 4.00 21.54
N ALA A 15 11.53 5.26 21.38
CA ALA A 15 12.46 6.37 21.21
C ALA A 15 13.35 6.60 22.45
N HIS A 16 12.77 6.53 23.65
CA HIS A 16 13.55 6.64 24.89
C HIS A 16 14.53 5.48 25.07
N GLU A 17 14.12 4.25 24.73
CA GLU A 17 15.00 3.08 24.74
C GLU A 17 16.15 3.21 23.71
N ALA A 18 15.90 3.88 22.60
CA ALA A 18 16.92 4.23 21.61
C ALA A 18 17.82 5.41 22.02
N GLY A 19 17.56 6.05 23.18
CA GLY A 19 18.38 7.10 23.77
C GLY A 19 17.93 8.54 23.51
N PHE A 20 16.79 8.77 22.87
CA PHE A 20 16.21 10.10 22.71
C PHE A 20 15.66 10.60 24.05
N LYS A 21 16.00 11.84 24.44
CA LYS A 21 15.58 12.42 25.72
C LYS A 21 14.24 13.15 25.64
N GLU A 22 13.99 13.80 24.52
CA GLU A 22 12.78 14.56 24.23
C GLU A 22 12.15 13.99 22.97
N VAL A 23 10.85 13.79 22.98
CA VAL A 23 10.06 13.19 21.89
C VAL A 23 8.76 13.94 21.76
N ASP A 24 8.61 14.63 20.64
CA ASP A 24 7.37 15.28 20.23
C ASP A 24 6.76 14.51 19.05
N PHE A 25 5.44 14.55 18.94
CA PHE A 25 4.70 13.91 17.86
C PHE A 25 3.98 14.94 17.03
N GLU A 26 4.07 14.76 15.71
CA GLU A 26 3.28 15.49 14.74
C GLU A 26 2.64 14.51 13.76
N LEU A 27 1.47 14.85 13.22
CA LEU A 27 0.82 14.03 12.20
C LEU A 27 1.55 14.19 10.86
N GLU A 28 1.74 13.07 10.13
CA GLU A 28 2.41 13.08 8.82
C GLU A 28 1.83 14.12 7.84
N PRO A 29 0.49 14.25 7.67
CA PRO A 29 -0.07 15.29 6.78
C PRO A 29 0.33 16.71 7.18
N ILE A 30 0.52 16.97 8.48
CA ILE A 30 0.97 18.30 8.96
C ILE A 30 2.44 18.52 8.58
N ALA A 31 3.29 17.52 8.69
CA ALA A 31 4.68 17.62 8.27
C ALA A 31 4.81 17.93 6.75
N ALA A 32 4.02 17.24 5.92
CA ALA A 32 3.93 17.51 4.49
C ALA A 32 3.42 18.92 4.19
N ALA A 33 2.41 19.38 4.93
CA ALA A 33 1.85 20.73 4.83
C ALA A 33 2.91 21.81 5.13
N LEU A 34 3.72 21.61 6.18
CA LEU A 34 4.79 22.55 6.55
C LEU A 34 5.87 22.67 5.46
N TYR A 35 6.17 21.58 4.78
CA TYR A 35 7.10 21.63 3.64
C TYR A 35 6.53 22.43 2.47
N TYR A 36 5.27 22.19 2.12
CA TYR A 36 4.58 22.94 1.06
C TYR A 36 4.47 24.43 1.39
N GLU A 37 4.17 24.77 2.65
CA GLU A 37 4.00 26.15 3.11
C GLU A 37 5.22 27.04 2.83
N GLN A 38 6.44 26.47 2.80
CA GLN A 38 7.66 27.23 2.44
C GLN A 38 7.63 27.79 1.01
N SER A 39 6.79 27.23 0.13
CA SER A 39 6.62 27.67 -1.26
C SER A 39 5.44 28.63 -1.45
N VAL A 40 4.62 28.83 -0.43
CA VAL A 40 3.38 29.59 -0.52
C VAL A 40 3.61 31.05 -0.13
N SER A 41 3.21 31.99 -1.00
CA SER A 41 3.36 33.41 -0.77
C SER A 41 2.13 34.10 -0.18
N GLN A 42 0.99 33.46 -0.19
CA GLN A 42 -0.29 33.96 0.33
C GLN A 42 -1.06 32.84 1.04
N PRO A 43 -1.93 33.17 2.01
CA PRO A 43 -2.72 32.16 2.70
C PRO A 43 -3.62 31.37 1.74
N GLN A 44 -3.56 30.04 1.82
CA GLN A 44 -4.32 29.08 0.99
C GLN A 44 -5.03 28.05 1.87
N ASN A 45 -6.21 27.62 1.43
CA ASN A 45 -6.85 26.42 1.94
C ASN A 45 -6.37 25.22 1.10
N VAL A 46 -5.76 24.25 1.73
CA VAL A 46 -5.16 23.13 1.03
C VAL A 46 -5.71 21.80 1.55
N VAL A 47 -5.80 20.84 0.66
CA VAL A 47 -5.97 19.43 1.01
C VAL A 47 -4.61 18.76 0.95
N ILE A 48 -4.17 18.18 2.04
CA ILE A 48 -3.04 17.27 2.07
C ILE A 48 -3.58 15.86 1.85
N PHE A 49 -3.10 15.20 0.80
CA PHE A 49 -3.47 13.85 0.42
C PHE A 49 -2.23 12.97 0.53
N ASP A 50 -2.01 12.42 1.74
CA ASP A 50 -0.86 11.57 2.06
C ASP A 50 -1.22 10.11 1.86
N PHE A 51 -0.81 9.56 0.72
CA PHE A 51 -1.13 8.19 0.33
C PHE A 51 0.14 7.35 0.26
N GLY A 52 0.47 6.76 1.40
CA GLY A 52 1.70 5.99 1.61
C GLY A 52 1.59 4.51 1.26
N GLY A 53 2.36 3.71 2.00
CA GLY A 53 2.39 2.25 1.88
C GLY A 53 1.38 1.52 2.78
N GLY A 54 1.00 2.11 3.92
CA GLY A 54 0.13 1.50 4.94
C GLY A 54 -1.22 2.18 5.13
N THR A 55 -1.28 3.51 4.95
CA THR A 55 -2.49 4.31 5.18
C THR A 55 -2.67 5.38 4.11
N LEU A 56 -3.89 5.84 3.96
CA LEU A 56 -4.21 7.13 3.37
C LEU A 56 -4.62 8.07 4.49
N ASP A 57 -3.90 9.17 4.63
CA ASP A 57 -4.19 10.24 5.58
C ASP A 57 -4.53 11.53 4.83
N ILE A 58 -5.60 12.20 5.26
CA ILE A 58 -6.10 13.42 4.61
C ILE A 58 -6.22 14.52 5.68
N ALA A 59 -5.73 15.71 5.36
CA ALA A 59 -5.97 16.88 6.19
C ALA A 59 -6.42 18.05 5.32
N VAL A 60 -7.40 18.81 5.80
CA VAL A 60 -7.83 20.07 5.21
C VAL A 60 -7.31 21.20 6.11
N MET A 61 -6.48 22.08 5.54
CA MET A 61 -5.73 23.05 6.33
C MET A 61 -5.70 24.43 5.66
N ARG A 62 -5.52 25.47 6.50
CA ARG A 62 -5.10 26.80 6.03
C ARG A 62 -3.60 26.97 6.27
N LEU A 63 -2.86 27.32 5.24
CA LEU A 63 -1.41 27.51 5.23
C LEU A 63 -1.04 28.91 4.69
N GLY A 64 0.24 29.31 4.83
CA GLY A 64 0.79 30.56 4.29
C GLY A 64 0.74 31.75 5.26
N ASP A 65 0.36 31.51 6.52
CA ASP A 65 0.44 32.50 7.59
C ASP A 65 0.73 31.75 8.92
N ASP A 66 1.97 31.83 9.39
CA ASP A 66 2.43 31.16 10.61
C ASP A 66 1.55 31.44 11.84
N LYS A 67 0.89 32.60 11.89
CA LYS A 67 0.04 33.02 12.99
C LYS A 67 -1.39 32.48 12.90
N ASN A 68 -1.82 32.11 11.68
CA ASN A 68 -3.20 31.68 11.39
C ASN A 68 -3.26 30.29 10.75
N ARG A 69 -2.17 29.51 10.84
CA ARG A 69 -2.21 28.09 10.43
C ARG A 69 -3.30 27.37 11.19
N LYS A 70 -4.16 26.68 10.46
CA LYS A 70 -5.31 25.98 11.06
C LYS A 70 -5.57 24.67 10.34
N VAL A 71 -5.68 23.60 11.12
CA VAL A 71 -6.26 22.33 10.67
C VAL A 71 -7.78 22.45 10.83
N TYR A 72 -8.52 22.34 9.73
CA TYR A 72 -9.98 22.37 9.73
C TYR A 72 -10.55 20.98 10.02
N ALA A 73 -10.03 19.97 9.36
CA ALA A 73 -10.43 18.58 9.53
C ALA A 73 -9.30 17.63 9.17
N SER A 74 -9.37 16.41 9.68
CA SER A 74 -8.56 15.28 9.26
C SER A 74 -9.42 14.03 9.15
N GLY A 75 -8.98 13.09 8.29
CA GLY A 75 -9.59 11.79 8.07
C GLY A 75 -8.58 10.84 7.48
N GLY A 76 -8.88 9.55 7.46
CA GLY A 76 -8.00 8.55 6.91
C GLY A 76 -8.68 7.20 6.76
N VAL A 77 -8.03 6.30 6.05
CA VAL A 77 -8.46 4.91 5.85
C VAL A 77 -7.23 4.01 5.76
N ASP A 78 -7.36 2.80 6.30
CA ASP A 78 -6.33 1.75 6.26
C ASP A 78 -6.34 1.04 4.89
N ILE A 79 -6.13 1.81 3.83
CA ILE A 79 -5.96 1.36 2.44
C ILE A 79 -4.73 2.07 1.90
N ALA A 80 -3.79 1.32 1.35
CA ALA A 80 -2.58 1.91 0.80
C ALA A 80 -1.80 0.99 -0.15
N GLY A 81 -0.53 1.31 -0.39
CA GLY A 81 0.34 0.62 -1.32
C GLY A 81 0.46 -0.88 -1.09
N SER A 82 0.43 -1.34 0.17
CA SER A 82 0.48 -2.77 0.53
C SER A 82 -0.78 -3.53 0.09
N ASP A 83 -1.96 -2.88 0.11
CA ASP A 83 -3.20 -3.50 -0.40
C ASP A 83 -3.16 -3.66 -1.91
N PHE A 84 -2.53 -2.72 -2.61
CA PHE A 84 -2.34 -2.79 -4.05
C PHE A 84 -1.34 -3.88 -4.44
N ASP A 85 -0.25 -4.06 -3.68
CA ASP A 85 0.69 -5.17 -3.85
C ASP A 85 -0.01 -6.50 -3.60
N ARG A 86 -0.81 -6.60 -2.54
CA ARG A 86 -1.66 -7.76 -2.26
C ARG A 86 -2.59 -8.07 -3.43
N ALA A 87 -3.30 -7.06 -3.97
CA ALA A 87 -4.20 -7.24 -5.11
C ALA A 87 -3.46 -7.75 -6.36
N ILE A 88 -2.25 -7.25 -6.65
CA ILE A 88 -1.41 -7.76 -7.74
C ILE A 88 -1.10 -9.24 -7.54
N ILE A 89 -0.64 -9.62 -6.34
CA ILE A 89 -0.28 -11.00 -6.03
C ILE A 89 -1.50 -11.92 -6.16
N GLU A 90 -2.62 -11.56 -5.55
CA GLU A 90 -3.86 -12.35 -5.58
C GLU A 90 -4.40 -12.56 -6.99
N LYS A 91 -4.41 -11.51 -7.80
CA LYS A 91 -4.99 -11.54 -9.15
C LYS A 91 -4.07 -12.15 -10.19
N ARG A 92 -2.75 -12.02 -10.04
CA ARG A 92 -1.79 -12.33 -11.10
C ARG A 92 -0.78 -13.42 -10.74
N MET A 93 -0.35 -13.50 -9.47
CA MET A 93 0.82 -14.31 -9.11
C MET A 93 0.48 -15.69 -8.54
N LEU A 94 -0.65 -15.85 -7.83
CA LEU A 94 -0.96 -17.09 -7.11
C LEU A 94 -1.01 -18.34 -8.01
N SER A 95 -1.35 -18.19 -9.29
CA SER A 95 -1.35 -19.30 -10.25
C SER A 95 0.05 -19.89 -10.46
N HIS A 96 1.11 -19.11 -10.28
CA HIS A 96 2.50 -19.56 -10.38
C HIS A 96 2.89 -20.49 -9.22
N PHE A 97 2.20 -20.39 -8.10
CA PHE A 97 2.40 -21.16 -6.88
C PHE A 97 1.38 -22.29 -6.68
N GLY A 98 0.53 -22.56 -7.69
CA GLY A 98 -0.39 -23.70 -7.70
C GLY A 98 -1.85 -23.37 -7.39
N PHE A 99 -2.21 -22.09 -7.20
CA PHE A 99 -3.61 -21.69 -7.07
C PHE A 99 -4.46 -22.25 -8.22
N GLY A 100 -5.64 -22.75 -7.90
CA GLY A 100 -6.54 -23.38 -8.87
C GLY A 100 -6.19 -24.83 -9.25
N LYS A 101 -4.99 -25.34 -8.91
CA LYS A 101 -4.55 -26.72 -9.19
C LYS A 101 -4.60 -27.65 -7.98
N VAL A 102 -4.64 -27.11 -6.77
CA VAL A 102 -4.54 -27.86 -5.50
C VAL A 102 -5.80 -27.76 -4.64
N LYS A 103 -6.96 -27.59 -5.26
CA LYS A 103 -8.26 -27.37 -4.57
C LYS A 103 -8.63 -28.43 -3.51
N HIS A 104 -8.10 -29.63 -3.63
CA HIS A 104 -8.36 -30.75 -2.71
C HIS A 104 -7.28 -30.93 -1.64
N HIS A 105 -6.39 -29.94 -1.49
CA HIS A 105 -5.28 -29.94 -0.52
C HIS A 105 -5.36 -28.69 0.35
N PRO A 106 -6.21 -28.67 1.39
CA PRO A 106 -6.48 -27.47 2.20
C PRO A 106 -5.23 -26.90 2.86
N GLU A 107 -4.30 -27.75 3.31
CA GLU A 107 -3.06 -27.31 3.92
C GLU A 107 -2.15 -26.57 2.92
N ILE A 108 -2.13 -27.00 1.65
CA ILE A 108 -1.38 -26.34 0.58
C ILE A 108 -2.10 -25.04 0.19
N MET A 109 -3.42 -25.02 0.14
CA MET A 109 -4.19 -23.79 -0.09
C MET A 109 -3.87 -22.74 0.97
N GLN A 110 -3.78 -23.11 2.25
CA GLN A 110 -3.40 -22.20 3.32
C GLN A 110 -2.02 -21.55 3.09
N MET A 111 -1.04 -22.32 2.59
CA MET A 111 0.28 -21.78 2.23
C MET A 111 0.20 -20.83 1.04
N ILE A 112 -0.63 -21.13 0.03
CA ILE A 112 -0.85 -20.26 -1.12
C ILE A 112 -1.57 -18.98 -0.72
N ASP A 113 -2.58 -19.08 0.15
CA ASP A 113 -3.35 -17.93 0.66
C ASP A 113 -2.50 -17.00 1.54
N ALA A 114 -1.37 -17.49 2.08
CA ALA A 114 -0.40 -16.68 2.80
C ALA A 114 0.56 -15.88 1.87
N VAL A 115 0.67 -16.25 0.57
CA VAL A 115 1.61 -15.60 -0.36
C VAL A 115 1.38 -14.08 -0.51
N PRO A 116 0.13 -13.56 -0.49
CA PRO A 116 -0.08 -12.11 -0.55
C PRO A 116 0.29 -11.34 0.73
N ASP A 117 0.60 -12.03 1.82
CA ASP A 117 0.88 -11.42 3.10
C ASP A 117 2.35 -11.64 3.50
N TRP A 118 3.14 -10.57 3.49
CA TRP A 118 4.57 -10.59 3.78
C TRP A 118 4.91 -11.00 5.23
N MET A 119 3.97 -10.85 6.16
CA MET A 119 4.12 -11.32 7.53
C MET A 119 3.71 -12.79 7.69
N ALA A 120 2.64 -13.20 7.02
CA ALA A 120 2.12 -14.56 7.14
C ALA A 120 2.95 -15.60 6.35
N LEU A 121 3.52 -15.23 5.21
CA LEU A 121 4.26 -16.17 4.36
C LEU A 121 5.47 -16.81 5.08
N PRO A 122 6.32 -16.08 5.82
CA PRO A 122 7.43 -16.69 6.57
C PRO A 122 6.96 -17.69 7.64
N GLU A 123 5.77 -17.49 8.23
CA GLU A 123 5.21 -18.41 9.23
C GLU A 123 4.86 -19.78 8.63
N MET A 124 4.68 -19.85 7.31
CA MET A 124 4.47 -21.11 6.59
C MET A 124 5.74 -21.98 6.52
N GLY A 125 6.91 -21.45 6.85
CA GLY A 125 8.22 -22.11 6.80
C GLY A 125 8.44 -23.20 7.86
N THR A 126 7.47 -24.07 8.12
CA THR A 126 7.53 -25.13 9.12
C THR A 126 7.97 -26.47 8.53
N PRO A 127 8.63 -27.37 9.31
CA PRO A 127 8.97 -28.72 8.86
C PRO A 127 7.73 -29.54 8.45
N ILE A 128 6.56 -29.28 9.07
CA ILE A 128 5.31 -29.94 8.75
C ILE A 128 4.85 -29.55 7.34
N ASN A 129 4.81 -28.25 7.04
CA ASN A 129 4.43 -27.75 5.73
C ASN A 129 5.39 -28.22 4.64
N LYS A 130 6.70 -28.26 4.94
CA LYS A 130 7.68 -28.83 4.01
C LYS A 130 7.37 -30.27 3.65
N ASN A 131 7.09 -31.12 4.63
CA ASN A 131 6.75 -32.54 4.39
C ASN A 131 5.43 -32.69 3.58
N ILE A 132 4.44 -31.80 3.78
CA ILE A 132 3.20 -31.78 3.01
C ILE A 132 3.51 -31.45 1.53
N LEU A 133 4.31 -30.41 1.26
CA LEU A 133 4.73 -30.03 -0.09
C LEU A 133 5.51 -31.15 -0.76
N ASP A 134 6.50 -31.73 -0.09
CA ASP A 134 7.32 -32.83 -0.60
C ASP A 134 6.45 -34.02 -1.04
N LYS A 135 5.50 -34.45 -0.21
CA LYS A 135 4.57 -35.53 -0.54
C LYS A 135 3.70 -35.22 -1.76
N ALA A 136 3.16 -34.00 -1.85
CA ALA A 136 2.34 -33.57 -2.95
C ALA A 136 3.16 -33.51 -4.27
N ILE A 137 4.39 -33.00 -4.20
CA ILE A 137 5.32 -32.98 -5.35
C ILE A 137 5.65 -34.41 -5.82
N GLN A 138 5.95 -35.32 -4.89
CA GLN A 138 6.19 -36.73 -5.21
C GLN A 138 4.96 -37.42 -5.83
N ALA A 139 3.76 -37.09 -5.33
CA ALA A 139 2.49 -37.54 -5.88
C ALA A 139 2.13 -36.86 -7.23
N LYS A 140 3.02 -36.04 -7.79
CA LYS A 140 2.85 -35.28 -9.04
C LYS A 140 1.67 -34.30 -9.04
N VAL A 141 1.28 -33.79 -7.88
CA VAL A 141 0.30 -32.71 -7.75
C VAL A 141 0.96 -31.39 -8.14
N ALA A 142 0.66 -30.86 -9.30
CA ALA A 142 1.20 -29.61 -9.84
C ALA A 142 2.71 -29.37 -9.51
N PRO A 143 3.61 -30.35 -9.78
CA PRO A 143 4.94 -30.40 -9.16
C PRO A 143 5.80 -29.16 -9.43
N VAL A 144 5.70 -28.57 -10.62
CA VAL A 144 6.46 -27.35 -10.98
C VAL A 144 6.01 -26.17 -10.12
N ARG A 145 4.69 -26.01 -9.91
CA ARG A 145 4.11 -24.91 -9.15
C ARG A 145 4.38 -25.05 -7.66
N LEU A 146 4.27 -26.28 -7.14
CA LEU A 146 4.54 -26.54 -5.73
C LEU A 146 6.03 -26.46 -5.38
N LYS A 147 6.92 -26.78 -6.32
CA LYS A 147 8.35 -26.48 -6.15
C LYS A 147 8.64 -24.99 -6.10
N ALA A 148 7.94 -24.20 -6.92
CA ALA A 148 8.08 -22.75 -6.85
C ALA A 148 7.58 -22.18 -5.51
N LEU A 149 6.45 -22.69 -4.99
CA LEU A 149 5.95 -22.33 -3.65
C LEU A 149 6.92 -22.73 -2.55
N GLU A 150 7.41 -23.98 -2.58
CA GLU A 150 8.40 -24.47 -1.65
C GLU A 150 9.65 -23.58 -1.66
N HIS A 151 10.14 -23.27 -2.86
CA HIS A 151 11.34 -22.45 -3.04
C HIS A 151 11.15 -21.03 -2.51
N LEU A 152 9.97 -20.42 -2.75
CA LEU A 152 9.62 -19.11 -2.22
C LEU A 152 9.63 -19.08 -0.68
N ILE A 153 9.07 -20.12 -0.03
CA ILE A 153 8.93 -20.19 1.43
C ILE A 153 10.26 -20.51 2.12
N TYR A 154 11.08 -21.42 1.56
CA TYR A 154 12.23 -22.00 2.29
C TYR A 154 13.62 -21.48 1.85
N ASN A 155 13.69 -20.60 0.85
CA ASN A 155 14.96 -20.11 0.30
C ASN A 155 15.14 -18.59 0.39
N ASP A 156 14.51 -17.94 1.38
CA ASP A 156 14.61 -16.49 1.66
C ASP A 156 14.29 -15.58 0.47
N LEU A 157 13.42 -16.06 -0.46
CA LEU A 157 13.05 -15.31 -1.65
C LEU A 157 11.81 -14.41 -1.46
N ALA A 158 11.11 -14.53 -0.33
CA ALA A 158 9.91 -13.75 -0.04
C ALA A 158 10.16 -12.24 -0.17
N PHE A 159 11.23 -11.72 0.45
CA PHE A 159 11.60 -10.30 0.38
C PHE A 159 11.86 -9.86 -1.08
N THR A 160 12.62 -10.66 -1.83
CA THR A 160 12.88 -10.36 -3.24
C THR A 160 11.60 -10.38 -4.07
N PHE A 161 10.69 -11.31 -3.81
CA PHE A 161 9.40 -11.41 -4.48
C PHE A 161 8.55 -10.15 -4.25
N TYR A 162 8.37 -9.73 -2.99
CA TYR A 162 7.58 -8.53 -2.68
C TYR A 162 8.20 -7.26 -3.29
N ASN A 163 9.52 -7.11 -3.23
CA ASN A 163 10.21 -5.97 -3.88
C ASN A 163 9.99 -5.96 -5.40
N ARG A 164 9.91 -7.13 -6.06
CA ARG A 164 9.60 -7.19 -7.50
C ARG A 164 8.16 -6.77 -7.80
N VAL A 165 7.22 -7.15 -6.95
CA VAL A 165 5.82 -6.72 -7.07
C VAL A 165 5.70 -5.22 -6.88
N GLU A 166 6.28 -4.68 -5.82
CA GLU A 166 6.30 -3.24 -5.53
C GLU A 166 6.96 -2.44 -6.67
N ALA A 167 8.11 -2.88 -7.16
CA ALA A 167 8.78 -2.23 -8.29
C ALA A 167 7.89 -2.23 -9.55
N GLY A 168 7.17 -3.32 -9.80
CA GLY A 168 6.19 -3.40 -10.89
C GLY A 168 5.03 -2.43 -10.71
N LYS A 169 4.48 -2.31 -9.50
CA LYS A 169 3.45 -1.33 -9.16
C LYS A 169 3.94 0.11 -9.41
N ILE A 170 5.14 0.44 -8.95
CA ILE A 170 5.75 1.76 -9.14
C ILE A 170 5.94 2.06 -10.64
N ALA A 171 6.44 1.08 -11.42
CA ALA A 171 6.61 1.24 -12.85
C ALA A 171 5.28 1.58 -13.56
N LEU A 172 4.18 0.93 -13.16
CA LEU A 172 2.85 1.18 -13.74
C LEU A 172 2.28 2.58 -13.44
N SER A 173 2.82 3.31 -12.48
CA SER A 173 2.47 4.72 -12.28
C SER A 173 2.98 5.61 -13.42
N ASN A 174 4.08 5.23 -14.09
CA ASN A 174 4.71 6.00 -15.15
C ASN A 174 4.59 5.33 -16.53
N GLU A 175 4.51 4.00 -16.58
CA GLU A 175 4.54 3.19 -17.79
C GLU A 175 3.17 2.54 -18.06
N GLY A 176 2.83 2.33 -19.34
CA GLY A 176 1.60 1.66 -19.75
C GLY A 176 1.57 0.15 -19.47
N ALA A 177 2.75 -0.47 -19.34
CA ALA A 177 2.91 -1.89 -19.04
C ALA A 177 4.29 -2.15 -18.44
N THR A 178 4.40 -3.23 -17.66
CA THR A 178 5.66 -3.71 -17.10
C THR A 178 5.68 -5.24 -17.06
N ILE A 179 6.85 -5.82 -16.83
CA ILE A 179 7.00 -7.25 -16.56
C ILE A 179 7.44 -7.40 -15.10
N ILE A 180 6.63 -8.09 -14.31
CA ILE A 180 7.00 -8.50 -12.97
C ILE A 180 7.61 -9.90 -13.08
N SER A 181 8.87 -10.06 -12.74
CA SER A 181 9.57 -11.34 -12.88
C SER A 181 10.37 -11.70 -11.63
N LEU A 182 10.36 -13.00 -11.34
CA LEU A 182 11.24 -13.62 -10.36
C LEU A 182 11.78 -14.92 -10.95
N GLU A 183 13.07 -14.98 -11.18
CA GLU A 183 13.77 -16.15 -11.67
C GLU A 183 14.74 -16.65 -10.61
N ASP A 184 14.60 -17.90 -10.26
CA ASP A 184 15.53 -18.65 -9.43
C ASP A 184 15.42 -20.13 -9.80
N LYS A 185 16.22 -21.02 -9.18
CA LYS A 185 16.34 -22.44 -9.52
C LYS A 185 15.03 -23.16 -9.84
N ASP A 186 14.01 -22.99 -9.01
CA ASP A 186 12.69 -23.64 -9.13
C ASP A 186 11.56 -22.64 -9.36
N ILE A 187 11.87 -21.35 -9.51
CA ILE A 187 10.92 -20.27 -9.80
C ILE A 187 11.22 -19.69 -11.19
N ALA A 188 10.22 -19.72 -12.05
CA ALA A 188 10.22 -19.03 -13.33
C ALA A 188 8.90 -18.26 -13.45
N LEU A 189 8.84 -17.11 -12.75
CA LEU A 189 7.69 -16.23 -12.76
C LEU A 189 7.95 -15.08 -13.73
N TRP A 190 7.03 -14.92 -14.68
CA TRP A 190 7.01 -13.82 -15.64
C TRP A 190 5.56 -13.42 -15.85
N GLU A 191 5.23 -12.20 -15.47
CA GLU A 191 3.88 -11.67 -15.63
C GLU A 191 3.95 -10.33 -16.35
N LEU A 192 3.43 -10.28 -17.58
CA LEU A 192 3.19 -9.03 -18.27
C LEU A 192 1.93 -8.38 -17.70
N TYR A 193 2.08 -7.20 -17.13
CA TYR A 193 1.01 -6.51 -16.45
C TYR A 193 0.86 -5.08 -16.98
N THR A 194 -0.35 -4.72 -17.41
CA THR A 194 -0.63 -3.40 -17.95
C THR A 194 -1.23 -2.49 -16.87
N ARG A 195 -1.05 -1.18 -17.04
CA ARG A 195 -1.67 -0.17 -16.16
C ARG A 195 -3.18 -0.33 -16.08
N SER A 196 -3.87 -0.53 -17.21
CA SER A 196 -5.31 -0.70 -17.22
C SER A 196 -5.79 -1.96 -16.47
N GLN A 197 -5.01 -3.03 -16.49
CA GLN A 197 -5.29 -4.22 -15.68
C GLN A 197 -5.09 -3.91 -14.19
N PHE A 198 -4.00 -3.24 -13.84
CA PHE A 198 -3.72 -2.82 -12.46
C PHE A 198 -4.84 -1.92 -11.91
N GLU A 199 -5.20 -0.86 -12.62
CA GLU A 199 -6.27 0.05 -12.24
C GLU A 199 -7.62 -0.68 -12.08
N SER A 200 -7.92 -1.64 -12.97
CA SER A 200 -9.11 -2.49 -12.85
C SER A 200 -9.06 -3.38 -11.60
N ASP A 201 -7.90 -3.95 -11.28
CA ASP A 201 -7.75 -4.85 -10.14
C ASP A 201 -7.88 -4.11 -8.79
N ILE A 202 -7.50 -2.81 -8.73
CA ILE A 202 -7.59 -1.96 -7.52
C ILE A 202 -8.78 -1.00 -7.51
N GLN A 203 -9.62 -0.97 -8.55
CA GLN A 203 -10.70 0.02 -8.70
C GLN A 203 -11.71 0.02 -7.55
N HIS A 204 -11.91 -1.12 -6.89
CA HIS A 204 -12.83 -1.21 -5.76
C HIS A 204 -12.39 -0.36 -4.56
N TYR A 205 -11.09 -0.07 -4.39
CA TYR A 205 -10.60 0.84 -3.35
C TYR A 205 -10.93 2.31 -3.63
N LEU A 206 -11.17 2.66 -4.90
CA LEU A 206 -11.44 4.06 -5.29
C LEU A 206 -12.65 4.63 -4.56
N VAL A 207 -13.68 3.82 -4.34
CA VAL A 207 -14.92 4.25 -3.67
C VAL A 207 -14.66 4.68 -2.22
N ASP A 208 -13.86 3.91 -1.50
CA ASP A 208 -13.54 4.20 -0.08
C ASP A 208 -12.59 5.41 0.02
N VAL A 209 -11.61 5.51 -0.89
CA VAL A 209 -10.69 6.65 -0.98
C VAL A 209 -11.44 7.94 -1.31
N GLU A 210 -12.32 7.95 -2.33
CA GLU A 210 -13.13 9.11 -2.70
C GLU A 210 -14.06 9.51 -1.55
N LYS A 211 -14.68 8.54 -0.89
CA LYS A 211 -15.56 8.78 0.23
C LYS A 211 -14.84 9.46 1.40
N VAL A 212 -13.72 8.93 1.85
CA VAL A 212 -12.98 9.52 2.99
C VAL A 212 -12.49 10.93 2.66
N LEU A 213 -12.12 11.18 1.40
CA LEU A 213 -11.73 12.51 0.94
C LEU A 213 -12.90 13.50 1.05
N LEU A 214 -14.05 13.16 0.48
CA LEU A 214 -15.25 14.02 0.48
C LEU A 214 -15.79 14.23 1.90
N ASP A 215 -15.84 13.18 2.73
CA ASP A 215 -16.26 13.26 4.14
C ASP A 215 -15.33 14.19 4.95
N THR A 216 -14.03 14.20 4.64
CA THR A 216 -13.05 15.08 5.32
C THR A 216 -13.22 16.53 4.88
N ILE A 217 -13.50 16.79 3.61
CA ILE A 217 -13.80 18.14 3.12
C ILE A 217 -15.10 18.65 3.74
N GLU A 218 -16.15 17.85 3.79
CA GLU A 218 -17.41 18.21 4.42
C GLU A 218 -17.22 18.58 5.91
N LYS A 219 -16.46 17.77 6.67
CA LYS A 219 -16.11 18.04 8.07
C LYS A 219 -15.33 19.32 8.27
N SER A 220 -14.58 19.78 7.26
CA SER A 220 -13.82 21.04 7.32
C SER A 220 -14.72 22.28 7.31
N GLY A 221 -15.96 22.14 6.82
CA GLY A 221 -16.90 23.24 6.58
C GLY A 221 -16.56 24.10 5.38
N LEU A 222 -15.63 23.65 4.53
CA LEU A 222 -15.28 24.32 3.26
C LEU A 222 -15.96 23.64 2.08
N ASP A 223 -16.34 24.41 1.07
CA ASP A 223 -16.72 23.90 -0.23
C ASP A 223 -15.48 23.55 -1.07
N ILE A 224 -15.64 22.65 -2.05
CA ILE A 224 -14.55 22.20 -2.94
C ILE A 224 -13.90 23.39 -3.69
N GLU A 225 -14.72 24.38 -4.06
CA GLU A 225 -14.28 25.61 -4.74
C GLU A 225 -13.36 26.48 -3.88
N GLN A 226 -13.48 26.37 -2.56
CA GLN A 226 -12.66 27.11 -1.57
C GLN A 226 -11.31 26.45 -1.31
N ILE A 227 -11.07 25.27 -1.85
CA ILE A 227 -9.77 24.61 -1.81
C ILE A 227 -8.90 25.19 -2.93
N ASP A 228 -7.76 25.75 -2.57
CA ASP A 228 -6.84 26.42 -3.49
C ASP A 228 -5.83 25.44 -4.11
N ALA A 229 -5.43 24.39 -3.38
CA ALA A 229 -4.47 23.40 -3.85
C ALA A 229 -4.66 22.03 -3.20
N VAL A 230 -4.21 20.99 -3.89
CA VAL A 230 -4.09 19.61 -3.38
C VAL A 230 -2.61 19.24 -3.35
N VAL A 231 -2.10 19.00 -2.17
CA VAL A 231 -0.72 18.54 -1.95
C VAL A 231 -0.69 17.04 -1.84
N LYS A 232 -0.11 16.38 -2.84
CA LYS A 232 0.06 14.93 -2.86
C LYS A 232 1.39 14.55 -2.22
N THR A 233 1.35 13.61 -1.30
CA THR A 233 2.53 12.96 -0.72
C THR A 233 2.31 11.45 -0.64
N GLY A 234 3.40 10.70 -0.43
CA GLY A 234 3.37 9.24 -0.48
C GLY A 234 3.38 8.68 -1.92
N GLY A 235 3.96 7.48 -2.07
CA GLY A 235 4.14 6.84 -3.38
C GLY A 235 2.83 6.49 -4.09
N SER A 236 1.82 6.07 -3.34
CA SER A 236 0.52 5.66 -3.87
C SER A 236 -0.30 6.83 -4.43
N SER A 237 -0.03 8.06 -4.00
CA SER A 237 -0.68 9.27 -4.53
C SER A 237 -0.38 9.52 -6.03
N ASN A 238 0.66 8.88 -6.57
CA ASN A 238 1.06 9.00 -7.97
C ASN A 238 0.42 7.96 -8.90
N ILE A 239 -0.35 7.03 -8.36
CA ILE A 239 -1.09 6.06 -9.18
C ILE A 239 -2.14 6.82 -10.01
N PRO A 240 -2.16 6.66 -11.36
CA PRO A 240 -3.01 7.47 -12.24
C PRO A 240 -4.51 7.38 -11.93
N LEU A 241 -4.98 6.24 -11.42
CA LEU A 241 -6.36 6.07 -10.97
C LEU A 241 -6.76 7.12 -9.92
N PHE A 242 -5.93 7.33 -8.89
CA PHE A 242 -6.18 8.29 -7.81
C PHE A 242 -5.88 9.73 -8.24
N THR A 243 -4.84 9.93 -9.04
CA THR A 243 -4.55 11.25 -9.62
C THR A 243 -5.71 11.73 -10.50
N GLY A 244 -6.28 10.84 -11.31
CA GLY A 244 -7.45 11.15 -12.13
C GLY A 244 -8.72 11.44 -11.30
N MET A 245 -8.89 10.76 -10.17
CA MET A 245 -9.97 11.07 -9.21
C MET A 245 -9.81 12.49 -8.64
N LEU A 246 -8.61 12.84 -8.18
CA LEU A 246 -8.32 14.17 -7.64
C LEU A 246 -8.56 15.26 -8.70
N ALA A 247 -8.06 15.07 -9.92
CA ALA A 247 -8.27 16.00 -11.03
C ALA A 247 -9.77 16.18 -11.39
N LYS A 248 -10.56 15.11 -11.29
CA LYS A 248 -12.00 15.16 -11.53
C LYS A 248 -12.74 15.97 -10.44
N ILE A 249 -12.30 15.88 -9.18
CA ILE A 249 -12.93 16.56 -8.04
C ILE A 249 -12.52 18.04 -7.98
N PHE A 250 -11.24 18.35 -8.11
CA PHE A 250 -10.68 19.69 -7.88
C PHE A 250 -10.37 20.47 -9.15
N GLY A 251 -10.28 19.81 -10.30
CA GLY A 251 -9.73 20.35 -11.54
C GLY A 251 -8.25 20.01 -11.70
N GLU A 252 -7.73 20.12 -12.92
CA GLU A 252 -6.34 19.78 -13.26
C GLU A 252 -5.31 20.80 -12.74
N ASP A 253 -5.78 22.02 -12.41
CA ASP A 253 -4.91 23.15 -12.04
C ASP A 253 -4.67 23.25 -10.52
N LYS A 254 -5.32 22.46 -9.69
CA LYS A 254 -5.19 22.45 -8.23
C LYS A 254 -4.39 21.24 -7.77
#